data_c7ff91e4147607d939ed19a706805d43
#
_entry.id   c7ff91e4147607d939ed19a706805d43
#
_cell.length_a   1.000
_cell.length_b   1.000
_cell.length_c   1.000
_cell.angle_alpha   90.00
_cell.angle_beta   90.00
_cell.angle_gamma   90.00
#
_symmetry.space_group_name_H-M   'P 1'
#
loop_
_entity.id
_entity.type
_entity.pdbx_description
1 polymer ?
#
loop_
_entity_poly.entity_id
_entity_poly.type
_entity_poly.pdbx_seq_one_letter_code
_entity_poly.pdbx_strand_id
1 'polypeptide(L)'
;MLQVYTGTGKGKTTAALGVALRASGYGMKTLMLSFLKDDPEYGEARAAKNLPWFTLRQVGRDAFVNFHNPDPVDLKMCRDGWEEAKKAISSHAADVIILDELNIVLATQMLPTQEVVDFLREHKNNVEVIT
;
A
#
# COMPACT_ATOMS: atom_id res chain seq x y z
N MET A 1 1.02 13.45 -6.09
CA MET A 1 0.94 14.03 -4.70
C MET A 1 1.16 12.92 -3.69
N LEU A 2 1.59 13.24 -2.46
CA LEU A 2 1.66 12.27 -1.36
C LEU A 2 0.62 12.63 -0.30
N GLN A 3 -0.26 11.69 0.02
CA GLN A 3 -1.23 11.79 1.12
C GLN A 3 -0.88 10.74 2.19
N VAL A 4 -0.95 11.13 3.45
CA VAL A 4 -0.70 10.23 4.60
C VAL A 4 -1.97 10.15 5.43
N TYR A 5 -2.56 8.94 5.51
CA TYR A 5 -3.74 8.66 6.32
C TYR A 5 -3.31 7.99 7.62
N THR A 6 -3.42 8.72 8.71
CA THR A 6 -2.97 8.26 10.02
C THR A 6 -4.04 8.50 11.10
N GLY A 7 -3.93 7.80 12.19
CA GLY A 7 -4.83 7.91 13.33
C GLY A 7 -5.09 6.58 14.01
N THR A 8 -5.65 6.63 15.21
CA THR A 8 -5.98 5.45 16.02
C THR A 8 -7.34 4.82 15.69
N GLY A 9 -8.18 5.54 14.94
CA GLY A 9 -9.51 5.08 14.56
C GLY A 9 -9.51 4.15 13.34
N LYS A 10 -10.69 3.59 13.08
CA LYS A 10 -10.97 2.78 11.88
C LYS A 10 -11.28 3.66 10.68
N GLY A 11 -11.10 3.11 9.47
CA GLY A 11 -11.56 3.74 8.22
C GLY A 11 -10.45 4.31 7.35
N LYS A 12 -9.17 4.19 7.71
CA LYS A 12 -8.05 4.66 6.87
C LYS A 12 -8.03 3.96 5.51
N THR A 13 -8.05 2.63 5.51
CA THR A 13 -8.15 1.82 4.27
C THR A 13 -9.41 2.17 3.48
N THR A 14 -10.56 2.30 4.16
CA THR A 14 -11.83 2.68 3.51
C THR A 14 -11.75 4.05 2.86
N ALA A 15 -11.10 5.03 3.51
CA ALA A 15 -10.89 6.36 2.93
C ALA A 15 -10.02 6.30 1.67
N ALA A 16 -8.93 5.53 1.68
CA ALA A 16 -8.08 5.33 0.51
C ALA A 16 -8.83 4.65 -0.64
N LEU A 17 -9.63 3.63 -0.35
CA LEU A 17 -10.50 2.97 -1.32
C LEU A 17 -11.58 3.91 -1.88
N GLY A 18 -12.08 4.83 -1.07
CA GLY A 18 -13.00 5.88 -1.51
C GLY A 18 -12.37 6.81 -2.55
N VAL A 19 -11.09 7.17 -2.38
CA VAL A 19 -10.34 7.94 -3.38
C VAL A 19 -10.19 7.13 -4.67
N ALA A 20 -9.84 5.84 -4.57
CA ALA A 20 -9.73 4.95 -5.73
C ALA A 20 -11.05 4.87 -6.53
N LEU A 21 -12.17 4.69 -5.84
CA LEU A 21 -13.49 4.68 -6.46
C LEU A 21 -13.80 6.01 -7.18
N ARG A 22 -13.52 7.14 -6.55
CA ARG A 22 -13.72 8.45 -7.18
C ARG A 22 -12.81 8.66 -8.40
N ALA A 23 -11.55 8.25 -8.32
CA ALA A 23 -10.59 8.32 -9.42
C ALA A 23 -11.06 7.50 -10.63
N SER A 24 -11.66 6.32 -10.39
CA SER A 24 -12.16 5.48 -11.47
C SER A 24 -13.26 6.15 -12.29
N GLY A 25 -14.05 7.04 -11.69
CA GLY A 25 -15.05 7.85 -12.40
C GLY A 25 -14.44 8.82 -13.43
N TYR A 26 -13.15 9.09 -13.31
CA TYR A 26 -12.36 9.86 -14.28
C TYR A 26 -11.51 8.98 -15.21
N GLY A 27 -11.75 7.66 -15.22
CA GLY A 27 -10.99 6.70 -16.01
C GLY A 27 -9.61 6.36 -15.47
N MET A 28 -9.28 6.77 -14.25
CA MET A 28 -8.00 6.52 -13.62
C MET A 28 -7.89 5.09 -13.06
N LYS A 29 -6.70 4.54 -13.12
CA LYS A 29 -6.37 3.21 -12.57
C LYS A 29 -5.70 3.33 -11.21
N THR A 30 -6.03 2.40 -10.33
CA THR A 30 -5.45 2.30 -8.99
C THR A 30 -4.73 0.98 -8.80
N LEU A 31 -3.51 1.04 -8.25
CA LEU A 31 -2.80 -0.11 -7.70
C LEU A 31 -2.75 0.04 -6.17
N MET A 32 -3.18 -1.00 -5.46
CA MET A 32 -3.07 -1.08 -4.01
C MET A 32 -2.13 -2.21 -3.61
N LEU A 33 -1.12 -1.89 -2.82
CA LEU A 33 -0.25 -2.84 -2.14
C LEU A 33 -0.62 -2.84 -0.66
N SER A 34 -1.16 -3.96 -0.17
CA SER A 34 -1.54 -4.13 1.24
C SER A 34 -0.45 -4.88 1.97
N PHE A 35 0.35 -4.17 2.75
CA PHE A 35 1.40 -4.76 3.57
C PHE A 35 0.78 -5.56 4.72
N LEU A 36 1.48 -6.59 5.20
CA LEU A 36 1.11 -7.40 6.36
C LEU A 36 -0.24 -8.14 6.22
N LYS A 37 -0.76 -8.28 5.02
CA LYS A 37 -2.04 -8.92 4.73
C LYS A 37 -1.89 -10.00 3.67
N ASP A 38 -2.62 -11.10 3.84
CA ASP A 38 -2.76 -12.19 2.86
C ASP A 38 -4.09 -12.92 3.07
N ASP A 39 -5.18 -12.18 3.06
CA ASP A 39 -6.51 -12.78 3.16
C ASP A 39 -7.33 -12.44 1.91
N PRO A 40 -7.54 -13.41 0.99
CA PRO A 40 -8.31 -13.19 -0.23
C PRO A 40 -9.81 -12.97 0.02
N GLU A 41 -10.29 -13.21 1.24
CA GLU A 41 -11.70 -13.05 1.61
C GLU A 41 -12.03 -11.62 2.08
N TYR A 42 -11.04 -10.75 2.26
CA TYR A 42 -11.30 -9.34 2.50
C TYR A 42 -12.16 -8.73 1.37
N GLY A 43 -13.08 -7.85 1.75
CA GLY A 43 -14.03 -7.23 0.82
C GLY A 43 -13.34 -6.56 -0.37
N GLU A 44 -12.27 -5.82 -0.12
CA GLU A 44 -11.46 -5.18 -1.16
C GLU A 44 -10.74 -6.18 -2.07
N ALA A 45 -10.27 -7.32 -1.53
CA ALA A 45 -9.62 -8.36 -2.31
C ALA A 45 -10.62 -9.09 -3.22
N ARG A 46 -11.83 -9.33 -2.72
CA ARG A 46 -12.93 -9.92 -3.51
C ARG A 46 -13.41 -8.95 -4.59
N ALA A 47 -13.58 -7.67 -4.25
CA ALA A 47 -14.01 -6.64 -5.19
C ALA A 47 -13.02 -6.43 -6.32
N ALA A 48 -11.72 -6.43 -6.04
CA ALA A 48 -10.65 -6.23 -7.02
C ALA A 48 -10.73 -7.21 -8.21
N LYS A 49 -11.22 -8.44 -7.97
CA LYS A 49 -11.38 -9.46 -9.02
C LYS A 49 -12.35 -9.05 -10.12
N ASN A 50 -13.26 -8.11 -9.83
CA ASN A 50 -14.33 -7.68 -10.72
C ASN A 50 -14.21 -6.21 -11.16
N LEU A 51 -13.17 -5.51 -10.72
CA LEU A 51 -12.97 -4.08 -11.00
C LEU A 51 -11.75 -3.88 -11.90
N PRO A 52 -11.93 -3.65 -13.21
CA PRO A 52 -10.81 -3.58 -14.16
C PRO A 52 -9.88 -2.37 -13.93
N TRP A 53 -10.34 -1.36 -13.18
CA TRP A 53 -9.58 -0.17 -12.83
C TRP A 53 -8.81 -0.30 -11.49
N PHE A 54 -9.01 -1.41 -10.75
CA PHE A 54 -8.44 -1.61 -9.43
C PHE A 54 -7.65 -2.91 -9.36
N THR A 55 -6.37 -2.81 -9.10
CA THR A 55 -5.49 -3.95 -8.86
C THR A 55 -5.07 -3.96 -7.40
N LEU A 56 -5.33 -5.07 -6.71
CA LEU A 56 -4.88 -5.29 -5.34
C LEU A 56 -3.82 -6.39 -5.31
N ARG A 57 -2.74 -6.15 -4.58
CA ARG A 57 -1.75 -7.14 -4.19
C ARG A 57 -1.56 -7.12 -2.68
N GLN A 58 -1.69 -8.27 -2.08
CA GLN A 58 -1.40 -8.47 -0.67
C GLN A 58 0.04 -8.93 -0.52
N VAL A 59 0.84 -8.18 0.23
CA VAL A 59 2.27 -8.41 0.44
C VAL A 59 2.53 -8.74 1.90
N GLY A 60 2.12 -9.92 2.28
CA GLY A 60 2.19 -10.47 3.63
C GLY A 60 1.86 -11.95 3.63
N ARG A 61 1.68 -12.51 4.80
CA ARG A 61 1.22 -13.89 4.99
C ARG A 61 0.01 -13.92 5.92
N ASP A 62 -0.79 -14.97 5.84
CA ASP A 62 -1.88 -15.24 6.75
C ASP A 62 -1.32 -15.76 8.09
N ALA A 63 -0.67 -14.87 8.84
CA ALA A 63 -0.12 -15.15 10.15
C ALA A 63 0.00 -13.87 10.97
N PHE A 64 -0.09 -14.01 12.27
CA PHE A 64 0.14 -12.89 13.18
C PHE A 64 1.61 -12.45 13.13
N VAL A 65 1.83 -11.16 12.90
CA VAL A 65 3.17 -10.56 12.90
C VAL A 65 3.54 -10.12 14.31
N ASN A 66 4.67 -10.61 14.82
CA ASN A 66 5.25 -10.13 16.07
C ASN A 66 6.05 -8.84 15.81
N PHE A 67 5.46 -7.69 16.08
CA PHE A 67 6.10 -6.40 15.82
C PHE A 67 7.31 -6.09 16.72
N HIS A 68 7.45 -6.77 17.86
CA HIS A 68 8.62 -6.62 18.72
C HIS A 68 9.83 -7.45 18.24
N ASN A 69 9.56 -8.54 17.56
CA ASN A 69 10.57 -9.41 16.98
C ASN A 69 10.03 -10.05 15.69
N PRO A 70 9.96 -9.30 14.58
CA PRO A 70 9.39 -9.80 13.33
C PRO A 70 10.19 -11.00 12.79
N ASP A 71 9.48 -11.99 12.27
CA ASP A 71 10.11 -13.09 11.57
C ASP A 71 10.89 -12.59 10.34
N PRO A 72 12.03 -13.21 9.99
CA PRO A 72 12.78 -12.86 8.78
C PRO A 72 11.92 -12.89 7.49
N VAL A 73 10.95 -13.81 7.41
CA VAL A 73 10.02 -13.89 6.28
C VAL A 73 9.13 -12.67 6.18
N ASP A 74 8.65 -12.11 7.29
CA ASP A 74 7.83 -10.90 7.29
C ASP A 74 8.65 -9.68 6.86
N LEU A 75 9.90 -9.57 7.34
CA LEU A 75 10.83 -8.51 6.91
C LEU A 75 11.12 -8.60 5.41
N LYS A 76 11.34 -9.80 4.89
CA LYS A 76 11.57 -10.01 3.46
C LYS A 76 10.35 -9.63 2.62
N MET A 77 9.15 -10.02 3.05
CA MET A 77 7.91 -9.67 2.34
C MET A 77 7.68 -8.15 2.33
N CYS A 78 7.95 -7.45 3.43
CA CYS A 78 7.90 -5.98 3.46
C CYS A 78 8.93 -5.38 2.49
N ARG A 79 10.15 -5.90 2.44
CA ARG A 79 11.18 -5.44 1.51
C ARG A 79 10.76 -5.66 0.06
N ASP A 80 10.30 -6.85 -0.28
CA ASP A 80 9.86 -7.19 -1.63
C ASP A 80 8.66 -6.32 -2.05
N GLY A 81 7.70 -6.10 -1.16
CA GLY A 81 6.56 -5.21 -1.39
C GLY A 81 6.99 -3.75 -1.60
N TRP A 82 7.99 -3.28 -0.86
CA TRP A 82 8.55 -1.94 -1.05
C TRP A 82 9.27 -1.81 -2.40
N GLU A 83 10.03 -2.82 -2.83
CA GLU A 83 10.66 -2.81 -4.17
C GLU A 83 9.60 -2.77 -5.28
N GLU A 84 8.50 -3.50 -5.12
CA GLU A 84 7.36 -3.43 -6.05
C GLU A 84 6.74 -2.03 -6.06
N ALA A 85 6.53 -1.42 -4.90
CA ALA A 85 6.01 -0.06 -4.77
C ALA A 85 6.91 0.97 -5.49
N LYS A 86 8.22 0.91 -5.26
CA LYS A 86 9.20 1.78 -5.94
C LYS A 86 9.12 1.65 -7.45
N LYS A 87 9.08 0.42 -7.95
CA LYS A 87 8.96 0.14 -9.38
C LYS A 87 7.67 0.70 -9.95
N ALA A 88 6.54 0.50 -9.27
CA ALA A 88 5.23 0.99 -9.71
C ALA A 88 5.18 2.53 -9.76
N ILE A 89 5.73 3.20 -8.75
CA ILE A 89 5.80 4.66 -8.68
C ILE A 89 6.70 5.22 -9.79
N SER A 90 7.89 4.66 -9.95
CA SER A 90 8.86 5.13 -10.95
C SER A 90 8.39 4.92 -12.38
N SER A 91 7.66 3.83 -12.65
CA SER A 91 7.16 3.48 -13.99
C SER A 91 5.76 4.04 -14.30
N HIS A 92 5.13 4.76 -13.36
CA HIS A 92 3.73 5.22 -13.49
C HIS A 92 2.77 4.07 -13.82
N ALA A 93 2.90 2.95 -13.12
CA ALA A 93 2.11 1.74 -13.37
C ALA A 93 0.60 1.95 -13.14
N ALA A 94 0.22 2.96 -12.36
CA ALA A 94 -1.15 3.38 -12.11
C ALA A 94 -1.19 4.89 -11.84
N ASP A 95 -2.36 5.50 -11.93
CA ASP A 95 -2.57 6.93 -11.64
C ASP A 95 -2.61 7.19 -10.12
N VAL A 96 -3.15 6.22 -9.37
CA VAL A 96 -3.21 6.23 -7.91
C VAL A 96 -2.53 4.98 -7.37
N ILE A 97 -1.62 5.14 -6.43
CA ILE A 97 -0.94 4.03 -5.75
C ILE A 97 -1.23 4.13 -4.25
N ILE A 98 -1.87 3.09 -3.71
CA ILE A 98 -2.18 2.97 -2.28
C ILE A 98 -1.19 1.99 -1.66
N LEU A 99 -0.50 2.44 -0.61
CA LEU A 99 0.44 1.63 0.17
C LEU A 99 -0.17 1.41 1.57
N ASP A 100 -1.16 0.52 1.62
CA ASP A 100 -1.95 0.26 2.83
C ASP A 100 -1.09 -0.45 3.89
N GLU A 101 -1.22 -0.05 5.14
CA GLU A 101 -0.44 -0.48 6.31
C GLU A 101 1.07 -0.11 6.26
N LEU A 102 1.53 0.67 5.27
CA LEU A 102 2.93 1.10 5.22
C LEU A 102 3.33 1.88 6.49
N ASN A 103 2.43 2.69 7.03
CA ASN A 103 2.71 3.47 8.25
C ASN A 103 2.99 2.57 9.46
N ILE A 104 2.33 1.41 9.56
CA ILE A 104 2.61 0.41 10.61
C ILE A 104 3.97 -0.24 10.38
N VAL A 105 4.28 -0.60 9.15
CA VAL A 105 5.59 -1.17 8.76
C VAL A 105 6.73 -0.23 9.16
N LEU A 106 6.57 1.08 8.93
CA LEU A 106 7.56 2.09 9.30
C LEU A 106 7.63 2.32 10.82
N ALA A 107 6.48 2.42 11.48
CA ALA A 107 6.41 2.61 12.93
C ALA A 107 7.03 1.45 13.70
N THR A 108 6.98 0.23 13.16
CA THR A 108 7.57 -0.97 13.74
C THR A 108 8.97 -1.28 13.20
N GLN A 109 9.55 -0.37 12.41
CA GLN A 109 10.90 -0.47 11.86
C GLN A 109 11.16 -1.71 10.99
N MET A 110 10.12 -2.28 10.39
CA MET A 110 10.25 -3.41 9.45
C MET A 110 10.85 -2.98 8.10
N LEU A 111 10.81 -1.68 7.80
CA LEU A 111 11.57 -1.02 6.72
C LEU A 111 12.28 0.22 7.28
N PRO A 112 13.42 0.62 6.71
CA PRO A 112 14.10 1.86 7.07
C PRO A 112 13.24 3.07 6.71
N THR A 113 12.73 3.79 7.69
CA THR A 113 11.82 4.92 7.50
C THR A 113 12.42 6.00 6.60
N GLN A 114 13.72 6.33 6.80
CA GLN A 114 14.36 7.39 6.04
C GLN A 114 14.44 7.06 4.55
N GLU A 115 14.75 5.81 4.19
CA GLU A 115 14.77 5.34 2.79
C GLU A 115 13.40 5.56 2.12
N VAL A 116 12.32 5.17 2.82
CA VAL A 116 10.96 5.30 2.29
C VAL A 116 10.57 6.76 2.12
N VAL A 117 10.83 7.58 3.13
CA VAL A 117 10.51 9.02 3.11
C VAL A 117 11.26 9.74 2.00
N ASP A 118 12.55 9.48 1.83
CA ASP A 118 13.37 10.12 0.80
C ASP A 118 12.87 9.75 -0.60
N PHE A 119 12.60 8.46 -0.84
CA PHE A 119 12.05 8.01 -2.12
C PHE A 119 10.69 8.66 -2.44
N LEU A 120 9.76 8.66 -1.48
CA LEU A 120 8.44 9.24 -1.68
C LEU A 120 8.50 10.77 -1.90
N ARG A 121 9.42 11.47 -1.25
CA ARG A 121 9.63 12.91 -1.47
C ARG A 121 10.17 13.21 -2.86
N GLU A 122 11.14 12.41 -3.31
CA GLU A 122 11.72 12.55 -4.64
C GLU A 122 10.66 12.34 -5.73
N HIS A 123 9.74 11.40 -5.54
CA HIS A 123 8.74 11.00 -6.54
C HIS A 123 7.34 11.60 -6.32
N LYS A 124 7.18 12.55 -5.38
CA LYS A 124 5.86 13.10 -4.99
C LYS A 124 5.03 13.72 -6.11
N ASN A 125 5.63 14.05 -7.24
CA ASN A 125 4.95 14.66 -8.40
C ASN A 125 4.70 13.65 -9.52
N ASN A 126 5.13 12.40 -9.37
CA ASN A 126 5.02 11.41 -10.43
C ASN A 126 3.61 10.83 -10.52
N VAL A 127 3.09 10.38 -9.39
CA VAL A 127 1.75 9.78 -9.25
C VAL A 127 1.09 10.25 -7.97
N GLU A 128 -0.19 9.96 -7.81
CA GLU A 128 -0.88 10.12 -6.53
C GLU A 128 -0.55 8.92 -5.64
N VAL A 129 0.11 9.14 -4.50
CA VAL A 129 0.45 8.09 -3.53
C VAL A 129 -0.29 8.34 -2.23
N ILE A 130 -0.93 7.30 -1.68
CA ILE A 130 -1.63 7.29 -0.40
C ILE A 130 -1.01 6.23 0.51
N THR A 131 -0.62 6.63 1.74
CA THR A 131 -0.08 5.71 2.75
C THR A 131 -0.92 5.71 4.01
#